data_1128447884491fbd6dc090946a496086
#
_entry.id   1128447884491fbd6dc090946a496086
#
_cell.length_a   1.000
_cell.length_b   1.000
_cell.length_c   1.000
_cell.angle_alpha   90.00
_cell.angle_beta   90.00
_cell.angle_gamma   90.00
#
_symmetry.space_group_name_H-M   'P 1'
#
loop_
_entity.id
_entity.type
_entity.pdbx_description
1 polymer ?
#
loop_
_entity_poly.entity_id
_entity_poly.type
_entity_poly.pdbx_seq_one_letter_code
_entity_poly.pdbx_strand_id
1 'polypeptide(L)'
;MHLEDENGFECRYEDGLKHITRNYFMHLFQKTLSLHASVINLVPTSIMGDDNDMLTAAFTLEEFKHATFSMQADKCPGPDGFNPGFYQHFWDTCGHEVYQEGCHWLESGAFPPHVNYTNITLIPKGDSQTSMKDWRPIALCNVVYKIVAKVLANRLKQVLDKCISINQSAFVPGRSILDNAMVAIEIVHYMKAKAKGNSGDVARKLDISKAYDRLDWDYLRDIMIQMGFSSRWVNWIMLCVETVDYSVLVNGASVSPIVPGCDLRLGDPLSPYLFIICVEGLSSLISEVERRNDIKGTMICTDAPVISHLFFAYDCFLFFRTCERETVCMKNILATYEEASRQAINLQKSELFLHFIKWVIYNNSSFHI
;
A
#
# COMPACT_ATOMS: atom_id res chain seq x y z
N MET A 1 -7.12 13.35 -24.82
CA MET A 1 -7.84 12.87 -23.64
C MET A 1 -9.29 13.33 -23.73
N HIS A 2 -10.26 12.50 -23.41
CA HIS A 2 -11.66 12.86 -23.19
C HIS A 2 -12.11 12.21 -21.88
N LEU A 3 -13.01 12.85 -21.16
CA LEU A 3 -13.53 12.35 -19.88
C LEU A 3 -15.02 12.62 -19.80
N GLU A 4 -15.74 11.77 -19.12
CA GLU A 4 -17.11 11.98 -18.68
C GLU A 4 -17.13 12.66 -17.32
N ASP A 5 -17.98 13.65 -17.16
CA ASP A 5 -18.26 14.27 -15.88
C ASP A 5 -19.13 13.38 -14.97
N GLU A 6 -19.48 13.85 -13.77
CA GLU A 6 -20.34 13.13 -12.82
C GLU A 6 -21.76 12.85 -13.34
N ASN A 7 -22.21 13.57 -14.38
CA ASN A 7 -23.51 13.41 -15.02
C ASN A 7 -23.44 12.54 -16.27
N GLY A 8 -22.26 12.06 -16.66
CA GLY A 8 -22.01 11.25 -17.86
C GLY A 8 -21.88 12.07 -19.14
N PHE A 9 -21.69 13.40 -19.06
CA PHE A 9 -21.42 14.22 -20.24
C PHE A 9 -19.95 14.16 -20.63
N GLU A 10 -19.71 13.87 -21.91
CA GLU A 10 -18.37 13.83 -22.48
C GLU A 10 -17.76 15.24 -22.55
N CYS A 11 -16.57 15.39 -21.97
CA CYS A 11 -15.80 16.61 -21.97
C CYS A 11 -14.49 16.40 -22.75
N ARG A 12 -14.22 17.30 -23.72
CA ARG A 12 -13.00 17.29 -24.54
C ARG A 12 -12.21 18.60 -24.50
N TYR A 13 -12.81 19.67 -23.98
CA TYR A 13 -12.14 20.97 -23.87
C TYR A 13 -11.27 21.05 -22.62
N GLU A 14 -10.17 21.77 -22.71
CA GLU A 14 -9.07 21.74 -21.73
C GLU A 14 -9.52 22.14 -20.32
N ASP A 15 -10.28 23.22 -20.18
CA ASP A 15 -10.72 23.71 -18.85
C ASP A 15 -11.67 22.74 -18.17
N GLY A 16 -12.54 22.08 -18.94
CA GLY A 16 -13.42 21.04 -18.40
C GLY A 16 -12.64 19.79 -17.95
N LEU A 17 -11.64 19.37 -18.72
CA LEU A 17 -10.78 18.27 -18.32
C LEU A 17 -10.01 18.60 -17.04
N LYS A 18 -9.48 19.83 -16.90
CA LYS A 18 -8.82 20.30 -15.68
C LYS A 18 -9.78 20.32 -14.49
N HIS A 19 -11.01 20.77 -14.69
CA HIS A 19 -12.05 20.82 -13.65
C HIS A 19 -12.43 19.43 -13.15
N ILE A 20 -12.74 18.49 -14.06
CA ILE A 20 -13.05 17.09 -13.74
C ILE A 20 -11.89 16.45 -12.98
N THR A 21 -10.67 16.61 -13.48
CA THR A 21 -9.47 16.05 -12.87
C THR A 21 -9.25 16.59 -11.46
N ARG A 22 -9.35 17.91 -11.28
CA ARG A 22 -9.18 18.55 -9.97
C ARG A 22 -10.21 18.05 -8.96
N ASN A 23 -11.50 18.06 -9.31
CA ASN A 23 -12.57 17.60 -8.43
C ASN A 23 -12.38 16.15 -8.00
N TYR A 24 -12.00 15.29 -8.96
CA TYR A 24 -11.74 13.89 -8.69
C TYR A 24 -10.63 13.69 -7.66
N PHE A 25 -9.47 14.34 -7.81
CA PHE A 25 -8.37 14.17 -6.88
C PHE A 25 -8.61 14.87 -5.54
N MET A 26 -9.26 16.04 -5.53
CA MET A 26 -9.68 16.70 -4.29
C MET A 26 -10.60 15.79 -3.46
N HIS A 27 -11.55 15.09 -4.11
CA HIS A 27 -12.43 14.15 -3.42
C HIS A 27 -11.69 12.85 -3.03
N LEU A 28 -10.82 12.32 -3.91
CA LEU A 28 -10.08 11.09 -3.66
C LEU A 28 -9.16 11.20 -2.44
N PHE A 29 -8.47 12.34 -2.30
CA PHE A 29 -7.47 12.60 -1.26
C PHE A 29 -8.04 13.34 -0.05
N GLN A 30 -9.36 13.48 0.04
CA GLN A 30 -10.00 14.15 1.17
C GLN A 30 -9.79 13.35 2.46
N LYS A 31 -9.30 14.02 3.52
CA LYS A 31 -9.22 13.42 4.86
C LYS A 31 -10.64 13.17 5.41
N THR A 32 -10.88 12.00 5.98
CA THR A 32 -12.08 11.68 6.76
C THR A 32 -11.65 11.08 8.08
N LEU A 33 -12.48 11.26 9.09
CA LEU A 33 -12.25 10.63 10.40
C LEU A 33 -12.50 9.12 10.30
N SER A 34 -11.59 8.33 10.84
CA SER A 34 -11.67 6.87 10.93
C SER A 34 -11.37 6.40 12.34
N LEU A 35 -11.88 5.23 12.72
CA LEU A 35 -11.69 4.62 14.03
C LEU A 35 -10.70 3.47 13.91
N HIS A 36 -9.48 3.69 14.35
CA HIS A 36 -8.37 2.75 14.17
C HIS A 36 -8.23 1.71 15.27
N ALA A 37 -8.73 2.01 16.49
CA ALA A 37 -8.44 1.23 17.71
C ALA A 37 -8.80 -0.26 17.59
N SER A 38 -9.88 -0.60 16.87
CA SER A 38 -10.32 -1.99 16.68
C SER A 38 -9.31 -2.86 15.92
N VAL A 39 -8.49 -2.24 15.07
CA VAL A 39 -7.44 -2.91 14.30
C VAL A 39 -6.10 -2.76 15.01
N ILE A 40 -5.74 -1.53 15.39
CA ILE A 40 -4.42 -1.19 15.95
C ILE A 40 -4.11 -2.00 17.20
N ASN A 41 -5.08 -2.15 18.11
CA ASN A 41 -4.90 -2.90 19.36
C ASN A 41 -4.57 -4.41 19.18
N LEU A 42 -4.77 -4.95 17.98
CA LEU A 42 -4.46 -6.34 17.65
C LEU A 42 -3.06 -6.51 17.08
N VAL A 43 -2.44 -5.42 16.64
CA VAL A 43 -1.10 -5.46 16.05
C VAL A 43 -0.06 -5.64 17.14
N PRO A 44 0.82 -6.67 17.04
CA PRO A 44 1.82 -6.91 18.07
C PRO A 44 2.94 -5.86 18.02
N THR A 45 3.48 -5.53 19.20
CA THR A 45 4.73 -4.78 19.31
C THR A 45 5.89 -5.70 18.93
N SER A 46 6.65 -5.32 17.91
CA SER A 46 7.71 -6.14 17.32
C SER A 46 9.05 -5.41 17.18
N ILE A 47 9.03 -4.08 17.21
CA ILE A 47 10.22 -3.23 17.12
C ILE A 47 10.66 -2.85 18.52
N MET A 48 11.92 -3.17 18.84
CA MET A 48 12.50 -3.00 20.19
C MET A 48 13.49 -1.83 20.23
N GLY A 49 14.10 -1.60 21.41
CA GLY A 49 15.04 -0.49 21.62
C GLY A 49 16.20 -0.50 20.63
N ASP A 50 16.89 -1.63 20.47
CA ASP A 50 18.02 -1.78 19.56
C ASP A 50 17.65 -1.49 18.09
N ASP A 51 16.43 -1.88 17.67
CA ASP A 51 15.93 -1.57 16.34
C ASP A 51 15.71 -0.06 16.17
N ASN A 52 15.14 0.59 17.17
CA ASN A 52 14.93 2.03 17.16
C ASN A 52 16.25 2.80 17.19
N ASP A 53 17.24 2.34 17.93
CA ASP A 53 18.59 2.93 17.97
C ASP A 53 19.25 2.85 16.59
N MET A 54 19.14 1.70 15.92
CA MET A 54 19.63 1.52 14.56
C MET A 54 18.88 2.41 13.55
N LEU A 55 17.54 2.45 13.62
CA LEU A 55 16.72 3.25 12.71
C LEU A 55 17.00 4.74 12.86
N THR A 56 17.26 5.22 14.09
CA THR A 56 17.45 6.65 14.40
C THR A 56 18.91 7.05 14.61
N ALA A 57 19.86 6.15 14.32
CA ALA A 57 21.29 6.45 14.34
C ALA A 57 21.63 7.63 13.40
N ALA A 58 22.73 8.32 13.67
CA ALA A 58 23.20 9.38 12.79
C ALA A 58 23.33 8.88 11.35
N PHE A 59 22.89 9.68 10.39
CA PHE A 59 23.03 9.35 8.98
C PHE A 59 24.49 9.50 8.52
N THR A 60 24.86 8.77 7.49
CA THR A 60 26.18 8.85 6.88
C THR A 60 26.11 9.31 5.42
N LEU A 61 27.14 9.94 4.92
CA LEU A 61 27.25 10.31 3.51
C LEU A 61 27.12 9.09 2.60
N GLU A 62 27.63 7.93 3.05
CA GLU A 62 27.59 6.68 2.28
C GLU A 62 26.15 6.15 2.11
N GLU A 63 25.28 6.30 3.11
CA GLU A 63 23.86 5.94 2.97
C GLU A 63 23.17 6.77 1.87
N PHE A 64 23.46 8.07 1.82
CA PHE A 64 22.93 8.96 0.78
C PHE A 64 23.49 8.64 -0.60
N LYS A 65 24.79 8.36 -0.69
CA LYS A 65 25.44 7.92 -1.91
C LYS A 65 24.83 6.60 -2.41
N HIS A 66 24.74 5.60 -1.55
CA HIS A 66 24.13 4.32 -1.88
C HIS A 66 22.66 4.49 -2.33
N ALA A 67 21.87 5.32 -1.64
CA ALA A 67 20.50 5.61 -2.01
C ALA A 67 20.43 6.21 -3.43
N THR A 68 21.30 7.19 -3.74
CA THR A 68 21.35 7.86 -5.04
C THR A 68 21.74 6.90 -6.17
N PHE A 69 22.80 6.10 -5.98
CA PHE A 69 23.31 5.19 -7.01
C PHE A 69 22.48 3.92 -7.18
N SER A 70 21.59 3.59 -6.22
CA SER A 70 20.62 2.50 -6.35
C SER A 70 19.39 2.85 -7.18
N MET A 71 19.21 4.11 -7.56
CA MET A 71 18.14 4.54 -8.47
C MET A 71 18.58 4.40 -9.93
N GLN A 72 17.64 4.06 -10.82
CA GLN A 72 17.92 4.05 -12.26
C GLN A 72 18.12 5.49 -12.75
N ALA A 73 19.21 5.73 -13.49
CA ALA A 73 19.64 7.06 -13.91
C ALA A 73 18.62 7.82 -14.78
N ASP A 74 17.89 7.09 -15.63
CA ASP A 74 16.94 7.59 -16.63
C ASP A 74 15.48 7.67 -16.14
N LYS A 75 15.24 7.49 -14.83
CA LYS A 75 13.90 7.69 -14.26
C LYS A 75 13.40 9.10 -14.51
N CYS A 76 12.07 9.20 -14.75
CA CYS A 76 11.41 10.49 -14.95
C CYS A 76 11.67 11.46 -13.78
N PRO A 77 12.02 12.72 -14.10
CA PRO A 77 12.23 13.76 -13.10
C PRO A 77 10.93 14.18 -12.42
N GLY A 78 11.07 14.88 -11.30
CA GLY A 78 9.99 15.60 -10.64
C GLY A 78 9.76 17.00 -11.26
N PRO A 79 9.05 17.88 -10.54
CA PRO A 79 8.83 19.28 -10.98
C PRO A 79 10.09 20.08 -11.21
N ASP A 80 11.20 19.76 -10.54
CA ASP A 80 12.51 20.41 -10.67
C ASP A 80 13.25 20.09 -11.98
N GLY A 81 12.79 19.07 -12.71
CA GLY A 81 13.38 18.65 -13.99
C GLY A 81 14.65 17.82 -13.89
N PHE A 82 15.18 17.55 -12.69
CA PHE A 82 16.38 16.74 -12.50
C PHE A 82 16.04 15.24 -12.36
N ASN A 83 16.76 14.40 -13.08
CA ASN A 83 16.68 12.93 -12.96
C ASN A 83 17.77 12.38 -12.02
N PRO A 84 17.71 11.10 -11.60
CA PRO A 84 18.75 10.51 -10.75
C PRO A 84 20.13 10.53 -11.39
N GLY A 85 20.23 10.40 -12.72
CA GLY A 85 21.48 10.44 -13.46
C GLY A 85 22.25 11.76 -13.29
N PHE A 86 21.53 12.89 -13.14
CA PHE A 86 22.16 14.17 -12.80
C PHE A 86 22.92 14.09 -11.48
N TYR A 87 22.27 13.64 -10.40
CA TYR A 87 22.91 13.54 -9.09
C TYR A 87 24.01 12.47 -9.05
N GLN A 88 23.86 11.38 -9.79
CA GLN A 88 24.91 10.36 -9.91
C GLN A 88 26.15 10.90 -10.62
N HIS A 89 25.94 11.64 -11.73
CA HIS A 89 27.05 12.21 -12.50
C HIS A 89 27.81 13.31 -11.74
N PHE A 90 27.08 14.16 -11.01
CA PHE A 90 27.65 15.28 -10.28
C PHE A 90 27.80 15.01 -8.78
N TRP A 91 27.83 13.75 -8.37
CA TRP A 91 27.89 13.39 -6.95
C TRP A 91 29.05 14.00 -6.20
N ASP A 92 30.25 14.02 -6.80
CA ASP A 92 31.44 14.59 -6.18
C ASP A 92 31.31 16.11 -5.92
N THR A 93 30.42 16.79 -6.65
CA THR A 93 30.14 18.22 -6.49
C THR A 93 29.00 18.49 -5.52
N CYS A 94 27.85 17.79 -5.65
CA CYS A 94 26.62 18.10 -4.91
C CYS A 94 26.31 17.11 -3.76
N GLY A 95 26.98 15.95 -3.71
CA GLY A 95 26.60 14.88 -2.77
C GLY A 95 26.74 15.28 -1.30
N HIS A 96 27.71 16.09 -0.95
CA HIS A 96 27.89 16.56 0.42
C HIS A 96 26.77 17.52 0.86
N GLU A 97 26.34 18.42 -0.02
CA GLU A 97 25.21 19.32 0.23
C GLU A 97 23.89 18.53 0.35
N VAL A 98 23.64 17.57 -0.57
CA VAL A 98 22.46 16.69 -0.51
C VAL A 98 22.40 15.94 0.82
N TYR A 99 23.54 15.44 1.30
CA TYR A 99 23.63 14.77 2.60
C TYR A 99 23.34 15.72 3.77
N GLN A 100 24.01 16.88 3.81
CA GLN A 100 23.85 17.85 4.90
C GLN A 100 22.41 18.37 4.98
N GLU A 101 21.84 18.77 3.85
CA GLU A 101 20.47 19.28 3.78
C GLU A 101 19.45 18.17 4.11
N GLY A 102 19.63 16.96 3.59
CA GLY A 102 18.76 15.84 3.93
C GLY A 102 18.74 15.51 5.42
N CYS A 103 19.90 15.53 6.08
CA CYS A 103 20.00 15.39 7.54
C CYS A 103 19.32 16.54 8.27
N HIS A 104 19.56 17.77 7.85
CA HIS A 104 18.97 18.97 8.44
C HIS A 104 17.42 18.93 8.36
N TRP A 105 16.86 18.56 7.23
CA TRP A 105 15.39 18.47 7.07
C TRP A 105 14.75 17.43 7.97
N LEU A 106 15.38 16.26 8.10
CA LEU A 106 14.90 15.21 9.01
C LEU A 106 15.01 15.66 10.48
N GLU A 107 16.09 16.35 10.87
CA GLU A 107 16.26 16.84 12.24
C GLU A 107 15.33 18.02 12.57
N SER A 108 15.17 18.94 11.64
CA SER A 108 14.27 20.10 11.81
C SER A 108 12.78 19.72 11.71
N GLY A 109 12.47 18.56 11.14
CA GLY A 109 11.09 18.12 10.91
C GLY A 109 10.36 18.92 9.82
N ALA A 110 11.09 19.57 8.91
CA ALA A 110 10.51 20.38 7.84
C ALA A 110 11.32 20.26 6.54
N PHE A 111 10.62 20.08 5.41
CA PHE A 111 11.22 20.28 4.09
C PHE A 111 11.11 21.74 3.66
N PRO A 112 12.12 22.28 2.96
CA PRO A 112 11.99 23.56 2.28
C PRO A 112 10.83 23.55 1.28
N PRO A 113 10.26 24.73 0.97
CA PRO A 113 9.27 24.84 -0.10
C PRO A 113 9.75 24.15 -1.38
N HIS A 114 8.84 23.50 -2.08
CA HIS A 114 9.05 22.80 -3.36
C HIS A 114 9.82 21.46 -3.30
N VAL A 115 10.54 21.12 -2.24
CA VAL A 115 11.27 19.84 -2.15
C VAL A 115 10.34 18.65 -2.30
N ASN A 116 9.19 18.65 -1.62
CA ASN A 116 8.20 17.56 -1.65
C ASN A 116 7.05 17.80 -2.65
N TYR A 117 7.20 18.79 -3.57
CA TYR A 117 6.25 18.96 -4.67
C TYR A 117 6.32 17.76 -5.62
N THR A 118 5.15 17.32 -6.08
CA THR A 118 5.04 16.10 -6.87
C THR A 118 4.07 16.30 -8.01
N ASN A 119 4.52 16.06 -9.23
CA ASN A 119 3.64 15.97 -10.39
C ASN A 119 2.98 14.58 -10.45
N ILE A 120 1.69 14.53 -10.64
CA ILE A 120 0.96 13.30 -10.96
C ILE A 120 0.75 13.23 -12.46
N THR A 121 1.29 12.21 -13.11
CA THR A 121 0.98 11.87 -14.50
C THR A 121 -0.05 10.74 -14.56
N LEU A 122 -0.93 10.80 -15.56
CA LEU A 122 -2.03 9.87 -15.72
C LEU A 122 -1.70 8.86 -16.82
N ILE A 123 -1.59 7.59 -16.45
CA ILE A 123 -1.33 6.48 -17.39
C ILE A 123 -2.63 5.69 -17.60
N PRO A 124 -3.07 5.45 -18.86
CA PRO A 124 -4.28 4.68 -19.13
C PRO A 124 -4.14 3.23 -18.65
N LYS A 125 -5.21 2.65 -18.09
CA LYS A 125 -5.29 1.25 -17.66
C LYS A 125 -5.69 0.29 -18.79
N GLY A 126 -6.20 0.78 -19.90
CA GLY A 126 -6.68 0.01 -21.03
C GLY A 126 -6.82 0.89 -22.27
N ASP A 127 -7.57 0.42 -23.27
CA ASP A 127 -7.70 1.11 -24.56
C ASP A 127 -8.85 2.14 -24.61
N SER A 128 -9.82 2.04 -23.69
CA SER A 128 -10.98 2.94 -23.62
C SER A 128 -11.04 3.60 -22.25
N GLN A 129 -10.75 4.89 -22.18
CA GLN A 129 -10.76 5.68 -20.93
C GLN A 129 -11.81 6.77 -21.06
N THR A 130 -12.94 6.60 -20.37
CA THR A 130 -14.01 7.61 -20.28
C THR A 130 -14.06 8.25 -18.89
N SER A 131 -13.57 7.56 -17.86
CA SER A 131 -13.61 8.01 -16.47
C SER A 131 -12.21 8.18 -15.89
N MET A 132 -12.05 9.07 -14.89
CA MET A 132 -10.81 9.20 -14.11
C MET A 132 -10.40 7.90 -13.42
N LYS A 133 -11.32 6.96 -13.17
CA LYS A 133 -11.03 5.63 -12.61
C LYS A 133 -10.22 4.75 -13.56
N ASP A 134 -10.24 5.03 -14.86
CA ASP A 134 -9.54 4.28 -15.90
C ASP A 134 -8.08 4.70 -16.06
N TRP A 135 -7.66 5.69 -15.28
CA TRP A 135 -6.28 6.19 -15.27
C TRP A 135 -5.56 5.75 -13.99
N ARG A 136 -4.27 5.47 -14.14
CA ARG A 136 -3.36 5.20 -13.02
C ARG A 136 -2.54 6.46 -12.73
N PRO A 137 -2.68 7.08 -11.56
CA PRO A 137 -1.84 8.19 -11.18
C PRO A 137 -0.44 7.68 -10.83
N ILE A 138 0.59 8.26 -11.44
CA ILE A 138 2.00 8.00 -11.13
C ILE A 138 2.62 9.28 -10.60
N ALA A 139 3.22 9.20 -9.42
CA ALA A 139 3.85 10.32 -8.75
C ALA A 139 5.29 10.53 -9.28
N LEU A 140 5.54 11.72 -9.79
CA LEU A 140 6.86 12.19 -10.23
C LEU A 140 7.41 13.16 -9.17
N CYS A 141 8.05 12.61 -8.13
CA CYS A 141 8.66 13.37 -7.05
C CYS A 141 10.03 13.88 -7.45
N ASN A 142 10.47 15.00 -6.88
CA ASN A 142 11.84 15.51 -7.01
C ASN A 142 12.86 14.46 -6.53
N VAL A 143 14.00 14.39 -7.21
CA VAL A 143 15.00 13.37 -6.92
C VAL A 143 15.65 13.59 -5.57
N VAL A 144 15.91 14.83 -5.16
CA VAL A 144 16.47 15.12 -3.84
C VAL A 144 15.57 14.61 -2.71
N TYR A 145 14.24 14.75 -2.84
CA TYR A 145 13.28 14.12 -1.94
C TYR A 145 13.39 12.59 -2.00
N LYS A 146 13.42 12.00 -3.21
CA LYS A 146 13.55 10.53 -3.39
C LYS A 146 14.82 9.98 -2.75
N ILE A 147 15.93 10.74 -2.71
CA ILE A 147 17.16 10.32 -2.02
C ILE A 147 16.89 10.16 -0.53
N VAL A 148 16.29 11.17 0.13
CA VAL A 148 15.93 11.11 1.55
C VAL A 148 14.97 9.93 1.83
N ALA A 149 13.88 9.84 1.06
CA ALA A 149 12.91 8.74 1.17
C ALA A 149 13.57 7.36 0.98
N LYS A 150 14.54 7.24 0.08
CA LYS A 150 15.27 6.01 -0.18
C LYS A 150 16.22 5.63 0.96
N VAL A 151 16.86 6.60 1.59
CA VAL A 151 17.69 6.37 2.80
C VAL A 151 16.81 5.80 3.92
N LEU A 152 15.66 6.41 4.19
CA LEU A 152 14.71 5.90 5.19
C LEU A 152 14.19 4.51 4.80
N ALA A 153 13.83 4.29 3.53
CA ALA A 153 13.40 2.98 3.04
C ALA A 153 14.49 1.89 3.23
N ASN A 154 15.75 2.23 3.01
CA ASN A 154 16.86 1.28 3.18
C ASN A 154 17.07 0.90 4.65
N ARG A 155 16.88 1.83 5.60
CA ARG A 155 16.88 1.52 7.04
C ARG A 155 15.67 0.67 7.43
N LEU A 156 14.46 1.06 6.99
CA LEU A 156 13.22 0.34 7.29
C LEU A 156 13.29 -1.13 6.87
N LYS A 157 13.88 -1.42 5.72
CA LYS A 157 14.06 -2.80 5.20
C LYS A 157 14.75 -3.73 6.19
N GLN A 158 15.62 -3.23 7.05
CA GLN A 158 16.40 -4.05 7.97
C GLN A 158 15.56 -4.62 9.12
N VAL A 159 14.36 -4.08 9.35
CA VAL A 159 13.46 -4.51 10.42
C VAL A 159 12.12 -5.07 9.92
N LEU A 160 11.88 -5.08 8.60
CA LEU A 160 10.57 -5.50 8.04
C LEU A 160 10.24 -6.95 8.36
N ASP A 161 11.21 -7.84 8.38
CA ASP A 161 11.02 -9.26 8.71
C ASP A 161 10.51 -9.48 10.15
N LYS A 162 10.75 -8.52 11.05
CA LYS A 162 10.28 -8.55 12.44
C LYS A 162 8.84 -8.10 12.59
N CYS A 163 8.40 -7.12 11.78
CA CYS A 163 7.10 -6.49 11.93
C CYS A 163 6.06 -6.91 10.88
N ILE A 164 6.47 -7.67 9.86
CA ILE A 164 5.58 -8.16 8.81
C ILE A 164 5.42 -9.67 8.93
N SER A 165 4.17 -10.13 9.07
CA SER A 165 3.83 -11.56 9.18
C SER A 165 4.40 -12.39 8.03
N ILE A 166 4.62 -13.67 8.26
CA ILE A 166 5.14 -14.61 7.25
C ILE A 166 4.19 -14.74 6.04
N ASN A 167 2.93 -14.38 6.23
CA ASN A 167 1.91 -14.46 5.18
C ASN A 167 2.07 -13.40 4.08
N GLN A 168 2.87 -12.34 4.30
CA GLN A 168 3.23 -11.33 3.30
C GLN A 168 4.60 -11.64 2.69
N SER A 169 4.66 -11.82 1.37
CA SER A 169 5.91 -12.12 0.67
C SER A 169 6.46 -10.93 -0.14
N ALA A 170 5.64 -9.94 -0.44
CA ALA A 170 6.08 -8.80 -1.25
C ALA A 170 6.88 -7.78 -0.42
N PHE A 171 7.91 -7.22 -1.02
CA PHE A 171 8.74 -6.12 -0.50
C PHE A 171 9.53 -6.42 0.79
N VAL A 172 9.43 -7.60 1.36
CA VAL A 172 10.21 -8.02 2.55
C VAL A 172 11.52 -8.68 2.08
N PRO A 173 12.68 -8.21 2.54
CA PRO A 173 13.96 -8.81 2.16
C PRO A 173 14.01 -10.31 2.48
N GLY A 174 14.55 -11.11 1.57
CA GLY A 174 14.71 -12.56 1.75
C GLY A 174 13.43 -13.37 1.50
N ARG A 175 12.27 -12.75 1.27
CA ARG A 175 11.03 -13.45 0.90
C ARG A 175 10.79 -13.37 -0.61
N SER A 176 10.18 -14.42 -1.17
CA SER A 176 9.84 -14.50 -2.59
C SER A 176 8.32 -14.49 -2.79
N ILE A 177 7.84 -13.67 -3.70
CA ILE A 177 6.43 -13.68 -4.13
C ILE A 177 6.05 -15.05 -4.69
N LEU A 178 7.00 -15.75 -5.34
CA LEU A 178 6.77 -17.07 -5.90
C LEU A 178 6.47 -18.11 -4.83
N ASP A 179 7.04 -18.00 -3.64
CA ASP A 179 6.79 -18.96 -2.55
C ASP A 179 5.32 -18.93 -2.13
N ASN A 180 4.77 -17.75 -1.86
CA ASN A 180 3.35 -17.61 -1.55
C ASN A 180 2.46 -18.02 -2.73
N ALA A 181 2.86 -17.69 -3.97
CA ALA A 181 2.12 -18.09 -5.16
C ALA A 181 2.05 -19.63 -5.29
N MET A 182 3.15 -20.35 -5.03
CA MET A 182 3.19 -21.80 -5.03
C MET A 182 2.31 -22.38 -3.92
N VAL A 183 2.36 -21.83 -2.71
CA VAL A 183 1.47 -22.23 -1.60
C VAL A 183 0.00 -22.03 -1.98
N ALA A 184 -0.37 -20.90 -2.58
CA ALA A 184 -1.75 -20.65 -3.03
C ALA A 184 -2.19 -21.65 -4.11
N ILE A 185 -1.32 -21.98 -5.08
CA ILE A 185 -1.57 -22.98 -6.13
C ILE A 185 -1.78 -24.36 -5.51
N GLU A 186 -0.92 -24.76 -4.58
CA GLU A 186 -1.03 -26.05 -3.88
C GLU A 186 -2.35 -26.16 -3.09
N ILE A 187 -2.74 -25.10 -2.38
CA ILE A 187 -4.02 -25.07 -1.66
C ILE A 187 -5.20 -25.22 -2.64
N VAL A 188 -5.22 -24.47 -3.74
CA VAL A 188 -6.28 -24.53 -4.75
C VAL A 188 -6.29 -25.92 -5.42
N HIS A 189 -5.13 -26.52 -5.69
CA HIS A 189 -5.02 -27.88 -6.23
C HIS A 189 -5.55 -28.93 -5.25
N TYR A 190 -5.13 -28.84 -3.97
CA TYR A 190 -5.66 -29.67 -2.90
C TYR A 190 -7.18 -29.58 -2.79
N MET A 191 -7.73 -28.36 -2.80
CA MET A 191 -9.18 -28.11 -2.78
C MET A 191 -9.87 -28.82 -3.96
N LYS A 192 -9.31 -28.74 -5.17
CA LYS A 192 -9.86 -29.43 -6.36
C LYS A 192 -9.78 -30.93 -6.28
N ALA A 193 -8.74 -31.48 -5.68
CA ALA A 193 -8.52 -32.92 -5.55
C ALA A 193 -9.29 -33.55 -4.38
N LYS A 194 -9.71 -32.75 -3.39
CA LYS A 194 -10.43 -33.23 -2.19
C LYS A 194 -11.73 -33.92 -2.58
N ALA A 195 -11.84 -35.21 -2.24
CA ALA A 195 -13.07 -35.97 -2.47
C ALA A 195 -14.25 -35.39 -1.68
N LYS A 196 -15.48 -35.60 -2.17
CA LYS A 196 -16.75 -35.12 -1.59
C LYS A 196 -16.78 -35.23 -0.07
N GLY A 197 -16.72 -34.09 0.64
CA GLY A 197 -16.86 -33.96 2.08
C GLY A 197 -18.09 -33.12 2.45
N ASN A 198 -18.50 -33.15 3.73
CA ASN A 198 -19.66 -32.38 4.22
C ASN A 198 -19.36 -30.87 4.41
N SER A 199 -18.11 -30.44 4.31
CA SER A 199 -17.72 -29.02 4.38
C SER A 199 -16.84 -28.66 3.17
N GLY A 200 -17.23 -27.66 2.43
CA GLY A 200 -16.42 -27.09 1.36
C GLY A 200 -15.40 -26.08 1.90
N ASP A 201 -14.33 -25.88 1.16
CA ASP A 201 -13.34 -24.83 1.42
C ASP A 201 -13.53 -23.69 0.40
N VAL A 202 -13.23 -22.48 0.82
CA VAL A 202 -13.25 -21.25 0.00
C VAL A 202 -11.84 -20.77 -0.15
N ALA A 203 -11.42 -20.47 -1.38
CA ALA A 203 -10.28 -19.61 -1.67
C ALA A 203 -10.81 -18.35 -2.36
N ARG A 204 -10.59 -17.19 -1.77
CA ARG A 204 -11.02 -15.92 -2.31
C ARG A 204 -9.82 -15.02 -2.59
N LYS A 205 -9.63 -14.66 -3.85
CA LYS A 205 -8.69 -13.60 -4.22
C LYS A 205 -9.37 -12.26 -4.01
N LEU A 206 -8.76 -11.39 -3.22
CA LEU A 206 -9.19 -10.00 -3.01
C LEU A 206 -8.26 -9.06 -3.75
N ASP A 207 -8.84 -8.03 -4.36
CA ASP A 207 -8.16 -6.86 -4.92
C ASP A 207 -8.46 -5.66 -4.03
N ILE A 208 -7.44 -5.02 -3.46
CA ILE A 208 -7.60 -3.79 -2.69
C ILE A 208 -7.66 -2.61 -3.67
N SER A 209 -8.84 -2.02 -3.80
CA SER A 209 -9.07 -0.91 -4.72
C SER A 209 -8.32 0.34 -4.27
N LYS A 210 -7.55 0.92 -5.21
CA LYS A 210 -6.80 2.16 -4.95
C LYS A 210 -6.00 2.05 -3.64
N ALA A 211 -5.28 0.94 -3.51
CA ALA A 211 -4.56 0.54 -2.31
C ALA A 211 -3.64 1.62 -1.74
N TYR A 212 -3.05 2.43 -2.62
CA TYR A 212 -2.20 3.56 -2.27
C TYR A 212 -3.00 4.86 -2.09
N ASP A 213 -3.92 5.17 -3.01
CA ASP A 213 -4.59 6.47 -3.13
C ASP A 213 -5.51 6.83 -1.94
N ARG A 214 -5.83 5.90 -1.06
CA ARG A 214 -6.81 6.08 0.03
C ARG A 214 -6.29 5.81 1.42
N LEU A 215 -5.03 5.46 1.56
CA LEU A 215 -4.48 5.07 2.84
C LEU A 215 -4.50 6.26 3.82
N ASP A 216 -5.13 6.05 4.97
CA ASP A 216 -5.25 7.04 6.03
C ASP A 216 -3.90 7.25 6.74
N TRP A 217 -3.46 8.52 6.86
CA TRP A 217 -2.19 8.85 7.47
C TRP A 217 -2.18 8.70 8.99
N ASP A 218 -3.31 8.96 9.64
CA ASP A 218 -3.43 8.77 11.09
C ASP A 218 -3.37 7.25 11.41
N TYR A 219 -4.02 6.41 10.58
CA TYR A 219 -3.89 4.96 10.68
C TYR A 219 -2.43 4.47 10.49
N LEU A 220 -1.72 4.99 9.48
CA LEU A 220 -0.30 4.67 9.29
C LEU A 220 0.54 5.06 10.50
N ARG A 221 0.33 6.23 11.07
CA ARG A 221 1.01 6.71 12.27
C ARG A 221 0.74 5.78 13.45
N ASP A 222 -0.53 5.48 13.70
CA ASP A 222 -0.96 4.68 14.85
C ASP A 222 -0.42 3.24 14.78
N ILE A 223 -0.46 2.61 13.59
CA ILE A 223 0.06 1.24 13.43
C ILE A 223 1.58 1.19 13.64
N MET A 224 2.34 2.17 13.16
CA MET A 224 3.78 2.24 13.41
C MET A 224 4.10 2.43 14.89
N ILE A 225 3.36 3.30 15.60
CA ILE A 225 3.53 3.50 17.05
C ILE A 225 3.21 2.19 17.79
N GLN A 226 2.12 1.51 17.43
CA GLN A 226 1.73 0.24 18.05
C GLN A 226 2.76 -0.87 17.82
N MET A 227 3.38 -0.93 16.65
CA MET A 227 4.47 -1.85 16.36
C MET A 227 5.74 -1.58 17.18
N GLY A 228 5.85 -0.43 17.83
CA GLY A 228 6.97 -0.05 18.71
C GLY A 228 8.02 0.85 18.04
N PHE A 229 7.75 1.40 16.86
CA PHE A 229 8.63 2.41 16.26
C PHE A 229 8.69 3.66 17.13
N SER A 230 9.89 4.22 17.32
CA SER A 230 10.08 5.44 18.10
C SER A 230 9.39 6.64 17.45
N SER A 231 8.92 7.59 18.27
CA SER A 231 8.29 8.81 17.76
C SER A 231 9.19 9.60 16.80
N ARG A 232 10.53 9.59 17.02
CA ARG A 232 11.49 10.24 16.12
C ARG A 232 11.45 9.61 14.72
N TRP A 233 11.46 8.27 14.65
CA TRP A 233 11.37 7.55 13.38
C TRP A 233 10.03 7.79 12.68
N VAL A 234 8.92 7.66 13.42
CA VAL A 234 7.58 7.92 12.88
C VAL A 234 7.46 9.33 12.34
N ASN A 235 8.00 10.35 13.03
CA ASN A 235 7.97 11.73 12.55
C ASN A 235 8.76 11.92 11.24
N TRP A 236 9.88 11.24 11.04
CA TRP A 236 10.61 11.27 9.77
C TRP A 236 9.81 10.67 8.60
N ILE A 237 9.14 9.54 8.86
CA ILE A 237 8.25 8.92 7.87
C ILE A 237 7.08 9.86 7.54
N MET A 238 6.42 10.39 8.58
CA MET A 238 5.25 11.27 8.37
C MET A 238 5.64 12.61 7.74
N LEU A 239 6.84 13.14 7.99
CA LEU A 239 7.37 14.27 7.25
C LEU A 239 7.38 14.02 5.73
N CYS A 240 7.82 12.82 5.32
CA CYS A 240 7.80 12.45 3.91
C CYS A 240 6.38 12.32 3.34
N VAL A 241 5.43 11.85 4.13
CA VAL A 241 4.06 11.53 3.70
C VAL A 241 3.15 12.75 3.72
N GLU A 242 3.15 13.52 4.82
CA GLU A 242 2.15 14.57 5.09
C GLU A 242 2.46 15.92 4.42
N THR A 243 3.73 16.18 4.04
CA THR A 243 4.14 17.49 3.50
C THR A 243 4.07 17.59 1.98
N VAL A 244 3.41 16.64 1.33
CA VAL A 244 3.32 16.60 -0.13
C VAL A 244 2.27 17.57 -0.65
N ASP A 245 2.63 18.26 -1.76
CA ASP A 245 1.71 19.04 -2.60
C ASP A 245 1.68 18.45 -4.00
N TYR A 246 0.47 18.21 -4.51
CA TYR A 246 0.27 17.63 -5.84
C TYR A 246 -0.08 18.66 -6.91
N SER A 247 0.49 18.43 -8.10
CA SER A 247 0.04 19.00 -9.35
C SER A 247 -0.27 17.87 -10.33
N VAL A 248 -1.50 17.78 -10.84
CA VAL A 248 -1.86 16.76 -11.82
C VAL A 248 -1.61 17.30 -13.23
N LEU A 249 -0.90 16.54 -14.06
CA LEU A 249 -0.60 16.90 -15.45
C LEU A 249 -1.71 16.42 -16.37
N VAL A 250 -2.42 17.34 -17.00
CA VAL A 250 -3.45 17.11 -18.00
C VAL A 250 -3.00 17.71 -19.32
N ASN A 251 -2.71 16.86 -20.32
CA ASN A 251 -2.16 17.29 -21.62
C ASN A 251 -0.92 18.22 -21.50
N GLY A 252 -0.07 17.97 -20.49
CA GLY A 252 1.11 18.78 -20.23
C GLY A 252 0.88 20.04 -19.39
N ALA A 253 -0.38 20.42 -19.15
CA ALA A 253 -0.71 21.56 -18.27
C ALA A 253 -0.90 21.09 -16.81
N SER A 254 -0.39 21.87 -15.87
CA SER A 254 -0.51 21.61 -14.44
C SER A 254 -1.89 22.01 -13.89
N VAL A 255 -2.51 21.10 -13.14
CA VAL A 255 -3.72 21.34 -12.34
C VAL A 255 -3.31 21.31 -10.88
N SER A 256 -3.18 22.49 -10.25
CA SER A 256 -2.67 22.66 -8.88
C SER A 256 -3.36 23.83 -8.17
N PRO A 257 -3.24 23.98 -6.84
CA PRO A 257 -2.72 22.96 -5.91
C PRO A 257 -3.78 21.89 -5.57
N ILE A 258 -3.32 20.68 -5.26
CA ILE A 258 -4.11 19.61 -4.65
C ILE A 258 -3.37 19.19 -3.38
N VAL A 259 -3.88 19.57 -2.23
CA VAL A 259 -3.31 19.21 -0.92
C VAL A 259 -4.02 17.95 -0.43
N PRO A 260 -3.33 16.81 -0.35
CA PRO A 260 -3.95 15.56 0.10
C PRO A 260 -4.08 15.52 1.62
N GLY A 261 -5.02 14.71 2.11
CA GLY A 261 -5.18 14.35 3.52
C GLY A 261 -5.07 12.85 3.76
N CYS A 262 -4.84 12.08 2.71
CA CYS A 262 -4.56 10.64 2.69
C CYS A 262 -3.85 10.32 1.38
N ASP A 263 -3.14 9.21 1.30
CA ASP A 263 -2.48 8.67 0.11
C ASP A 263 -1.09 8.12 0.42
N LEU A 264 -0.63 7.18 -0.38
CA LEU A 264 0.78 6.84 -0.55
C LEU A 264 1.15 6.95 -2.03
N ARG A 265 2.22 7.64 -2.34
CA ARG A 265 2.61 7.92 -3.72
C ARG A 265 3.07 6.68 -4.48
N LEU A 266 2.42 6.38 -5.61
CA LEU A 266 2.89 5.34 -6.52
C LEU A 266 4.14 5.84 -7.28
N GLY A 267 5.29 5.29 -6.94
CA GLY A 267 6.60 5.69 -7.46
C GLY A 267 7.56 6.28 -6.42
N ASP A 268 7.09 6.44 -5.18
CA ASP A 268 7.92 6.83 -4.04
C ASP A 268 8.68 5.61 -3.46
N PRO A 269 9.96 5.76 -3.08
CA PRO A 269 10.75 4.67 -2.51
C PRO A 269 10.22 4.08 -1.19
N LEU A 270 9.52 4.87 -0.36
CA LEU A 270 8.96 4.45 0.93
C LEU A 270 7.61 3.74 0.79
N SER A 271 6.77 4.19 -0.14
CA SER A 271 5.36 3.78 -0.24
C SER A 271 5.11 2.28 -0.22
N PRO A 272 5.89 1.41 -0.90
CA PRO A 272 5.66 -0.03 -0.86
C PRO A 272 5.79 -0.63 0.55
N TYR A 273 6.73 -0.13 1.34
CA TYR A 273 6.99 -0.64 2.70
C TYR A 273 5.95 -0.13 3.69
N LEU A 274 5.55 1.14 3.58
CA LEU A 274 4.49 1.71 4.41
C LEU A 274 3.15 1.02 4.13
N PHE A 275 2.90 0.68 2.88
CA PHE A 275 1.71 -0.06 2.50
C PHE A 275 1.64 -1.44 3.18
N ILE A 276 2.71 -2.25 3.13
CA ILE A 276 2.68 -3.57 3.78
C ILE A 276 2.61 -3.49 5.30
N ILE A 277 3.16 -2.44 5.92
CA ILE A 277 2.96 -2.14 7.34
C ILE A 277 1.47 -1.91 7.65
N CYS A 278 0.76 -1.16 6.82
CA CYS A 278 -0.67 -0.94 7.00
C CYS A 278 -1.50 -2.21 6.80
N VAL A 279 -1.13 -3.05 5.82
CA VAL A 279 -1.81 -4.34 5.56
C VAL A 279 -1.61 -5.34 6.70
N GLU A 280 -0.58 -5.17 7.54
CA GLU A 280 -0.37 -6.01 8.72
C GLU A 280 -1.53 -5.91 9.74
N GLY A 281 -2.27 -4.79 9.74
CA GLY A 281 -3.51 -4.68 10.51
C GLY A 281 -4.59 -5.67 10.05
N LEU A 282 -4.73 -5.92 8.73
CA LEU A 282 -5.63 -6.95 8.21
C LEU A 282 -5.15 -8.36 8.57
N SER A 283 -3.85 -8.61 8.46
CA SER A 283 -3.23 -9.86 8.89
C SER A 283 -3.51 -10.15 10.37
N SER A 284 -3.36 -9.14 11.23
CA SER A 284 -3.62 -9.24 12.66
C SER A 284 -5.10 -9.53 12.98
N LEU A 285 -6.04 -8.89 12.28
CA LEU A 285 -7.48 -9.20 12.39
C LEU A 285 -7.79 -10.65 12.05
N ILE A 286 -7.26 -11.15 10.92
CA ILE A 286 -7.50 -12.52 10.48
C ILE A 286 -6.88 -13.51 11.46
N SER A 287 -5.65 -13.27 11.91
CA SER A 287 -4.94 -14.11 12.87
C SER A 287 -5.67 -14.20 14.22
N GLU A 288 -6.27 -13.10 14.69
CA GLU A 288 -7.02 -13.09 15.94
C GLU A 288 -8.29 -13.94 15.87
N VAL A 289 -9.07 -13.88 14.77
CA VAL A 289 -10.27 -14.72 14.62
C VAL A 289 -9.91 -16.18 14.37
N GLU A 290 -8.79 -16.46 13.73
CA GLU A 290 -8.24 -17.83 13.61
C GLU A 290 -7.85 -18.37 14.98
N ARG A 291 -7.16 -17.60 15.81
CA ARG A 291 -6.79 -17.96 17.19
C ARG A 291 -8.03 -18.25 18.05
N ARG A 292 -9.15 -17.54 17.85
CA ARG A 292 -10.45 -17.77 18.51
C ARG A 292 -11.20 -18.96 17.94
N ASN A 293 -10.74 -19.60 16.86
CA ASN A 293 -11.44 -20.61 16.09
C ASN A 293 -12.78 -20.13 15.49
N ASP A 294 -12.92 -18.85 15.20
CA ASP A 294 -14.07 -18.28 14.51
C ASP A 294 -14.00 -18.53 13.00
N ILE A 295 -12.78 -18.64 12.47
CA ILE A 295 -12.48 -19.15 11.12
C ILE A 295 -11.49 -20.32 11.22
N LYS A 296 -11.51 -21.17 10.19
CA LYS A 296 -10.54 -22.26 10.03
C LYS A 296 -9.87 -22.13 8.67
N GLY A 297 -8.59 -21.87 8.68
CA GLY A 297 -7.79 -21.89 7.48
C GLY A 297 -7.72 -23.29 6.85
N THR A 298 -7.06 -23.38 5.72
CA THR A 298 -6.87 -24.64 5.00
C THR A 298 -5.53 -25.28 5.38
N MET A 299 -5.57 -26.59 5.62
CA MET A 299 -4.40 -27.43 5.86
C MET A 299 -4.38 -28.53 4.79
N ILE A 300 -3.29 -28.63 4.02
CA ILE A 300 -3.20 -29.51 2.85
C ILE A 300 -2.86 -30.96 3.20
N CYS A 301 -2.17 -31.21 4.31
CA CYS A 301 -1.87 -32.55 4.82
C CYS A 301 -1.71 -32.52 6.34
N THR A 302 -1.63 -33.68 6.96
CA THR A 302 -1.33 -33.81 8.39
C THR A 302 0.03 -33.17 8.67
N ASP A 303 0.09 -32.37 9.74
CA ASP A 303 1.29 -31.60 10.18
C ASP A 303 1.69 -30.41 9.27
N ALA A 304 0.94 -30.10 8.22
CA ALA A 304 1.14 -28.87 7.48
C ALA A 304 0.63 -27.66 8.29
N PRO A 305 1.23 -26.46 8.08
CA PRO A 305 0.70 -25.24 8.69
C PRO A 305 -0.72 -24.96 8.17
N VAL A 306 -1.54 -24.41 9.05
CA VAL A 306 -2.86 -23.88 8.66
C VAL A 306 -2.66 -22.54 7.98
N ILE A 307 -3.24 -22.35 6.81
CA ILE A 307 -3.15 -21.11 6.05
C ILE A 307 -4.56 -20.51 5.95
N SER A 308 -4.74 -19.35 6.56
CA SER A 308 -5.99 -18.56 6.48
C SER A 308 -5.91 -17.43 5.46
N HIS A 309 -4.70 -16.90 5.21
CA HIS A 309 -4.48 -15.82 4.25
C HIS A 309 -3.05 -15.82 3.72
N LEU A 310 -2.87 -15.25 2.51
CA LEU A 310 -1.58 -14.98 1.89
C LEU A 310 -1.65 -13.63 1.18
N PHE A 311 -0.62 -12.79 1.38
CA PHE A 311 -0.52 -11.48 0.76
C PHE A 311 0.58 -11.42 -0.29
N PHE A 312 0.30 -10.67 -1.37
CA PHE A 312 1.18 -10.39 -2.51
C PHE A 312 1.15 -8.89 -2.80
N ALA A 313 1.68 -8.09 -1.90
CA ALA A 313 1.45 -6.65 -1.85
C ALA A 313 -0.05 -6.31 -1.67
N TYR A 314 -0.72 -5.82 -2.71
CA TYR A 314 -2.14 -5.44 -2.69
C TYR A 314 -3.11 -6.55 -3.11
N ASP A 315 -2.63 -7.66 -3.65
CA ASP A 315 -3.42 -8.87 -3.85
C ASP A 315 -3.39 -9.72 -2.58
N CYS A 316 -4.53 -10.28 -2.22
CA CYS A 316 -4.67 -11.14 -1.04
C CYS A 316 -5.48 -12.39 -1.40
N PHE A 317 -5.04 -13.56 -0.93
CA PHE A 317 -5.85 -14.77 -0.90
C PHE A 317 -6.32 -15.05 0.52
N LEU A 318 -7.62 -15.30 0.67
CA LEU A 318 -8.23 -15.74 1.92
C LEU A 318 -8.69 -17.18 1.78
N PHE A 319 -8.46 -17.98 2.81
CA PHE A 319 -8.85 -19.39 2.87
C PHE A 319 -9.69 -19.65 4.12
N PHE A 320 -10.92 -20.11 3.94
CA PHE A 320 -11.86 -20.37 5.02
C PHE A 320 -12.91 -21.41 4.59
N ARG A 321 -13.81 -21.83 5.49
CA ARG A 321 -14.84 -22.83 5.17
C ARG A 321 -16.10 -22.21 4.61
N THR A 322 -16.80 -22.97 3.75
CA THR A 322 -18.11 -22.60 3.21
C THR A 322 -19.21 -22.78 4.26
N CYS A 323 -19.19 -21.98 5.32
CA CYS A 323 -20.28 -21.92 6.28
C CYS A 323 -20.66 -20.45 6.54
N GLU A 324 -21.92 -20.22 6.84
CA GLU A 324 -22.46 -18.87 7.06
C GLU A 324 -21.68 -18.13 8.14
N ARG A 325 -21.34 -18.81 9.25
CA ARG A 325 -20.58 -18.24 10.37
C ARG A 325 -19.24 -17.66 9.91
N GLU A 326 -18.43 -18.45 9.19
CA GLU A 326 -17.09 -17.98 8.74
C GLU A 326 -17.20 -16.93 7.65
N THR A 327 -18.20 -17.03 6.76
CA THR A 327 -18.46 -16.02 5.73
C THR A 327 -18.84 -14.67 6.35
N VAL A 328 -19.73 -14.66 7.34
CA VAL A 328 -20.10 -13.41 8.07
C VAL A 328 -18.92 -12.89 8.87
N CYS A 329 -18.13 -13.75 9.51
CA CYS A 329 -16.93 -13.36 10.23
C CYS A 329 -15.93 -12.67 9.29
N MET A 330 -15.65 -13.26 8.14
CA MET A 330 -14.73 -12.68 7.15
C MET A 330 -15.23 -11.34 6.61
N LYS A 331 -16.53 -11.22 6.33
CA LYS A 331 -17.14 -9.96 5.91
C LYS A 331 -16.96 -8.87 6.96
N ASN A 332 -17.16 -9.18 8.24
CA ASN A 332 -16.98 -8.23 9.32
C ASN A 332 -15.50 -7.79 9.47
N ILE A 333 -14.54 -8.73 9.32
CA ILE A 333 -13.11 -8.40 9.32
C ILE A 333 -12.78 -7.38 8.22
N LEU A 334 -13.24 -7.66 6.99
CA LEU A 334 -12.98 -6.80 5.86
C LEU A 334 -13.59 -5.40 6.05
N ALA A 335 -14.84 -5.33 6.54
CA ALA A 335 -15.50 -4.07 6.86
C ALA A 335 -14.77 -3.29 7.96
N THR A 336 -14.33 -3.96 9.03
CA THR A 336 -13.56 -3.34 10.11
C THR A 336 -12.22 -2.78 9.60
N TYR A 337 -11.55 -3.51 8.72
CA TYR A 337 -10.32 -3.05 8.11
C TYR A 337 -10.53 -1.86 7.17
N GLU A 338 -11.56 -1.90 6.30
CA GLU A 338 -11.94 -0.79 5.41
C GLU A 338 -12.23 0.48 6.20
N GLU A 339 -12.99 0.38 7.30
CA GLU A 339 -13.30 1.51 8.17
C GLU A 339 -12.06 2.10 8.81
N ALA A 340 -11.13 1.27 9.29
CA ALA A 340 -9.92 1.71 9.96
C ALA A 340 -8.87 2.28 9.00
N SER A 341 -8.59 1.59 7.91
CA SER A 341 -7.52 1.94 6.97
C SER A 341 -7.95 2.85 5.83
N ARG A 342 -9.26 2.93 5.57
CA ARG A 342 -9.90 3.55 4.39
C ARG A 342 -9.59 2.87 3.06
N GLN A 343 -8.86 1.79 3.09
CA GLN A 343 -8.60 0.98 1.90
C GLN A 343 -9.85 0.16 1.57
N ALA A 344 -10.40 0.35 0.37
CA ALA A 344 -11.62 -0.33 -0.05
C ALA A 344 -11.32 -1.63 -0.80
N ILE A 345 -12.04 -2.70 -0.49
CA ILE A 345 -11.94 -3.97 -1.18
C ILE A 345 -12.78 -3.92 -2.47
N ASN A 346 -12.16 -4.27 -3.59
CA ASN A 346 -12.83 -4.29 -4.88
C ASN A 346 -13.52 -5.63 -5.12
N LEU A 347 -14.78 -5.72 -4.70
CA LEU A 347 -15.54 -6.96 -4.84
C LEU A 347 -15.80 -7.37 -6.30
N GLN A 348 -15.82 -6.41 -7.24
CA GLN A 348 -16.02 -6.70 -8.67
C GLN A 348 -14.80 -7.34 -9.33
N LYS A 349 -13.58 -7.04 -8.84
CA LYS A 349 -12.33 -7.64 -9.30
C LYS A 349 -11.87 -8.80 -8.42
N SER A 350 -12.58 -9.05 -7.31
CA SER A 350 -12.30 -10.18 -6.42
C SER A 350 -12.86 -11.46 -7.03
N GLU A 351 -12.04 -12.51 -7.04
CA GLU A 351 -12.40 -13.81 -7.60
C GLU A 351 -12.70 -14.80 -6.46
N LEU A 352 -13.71 -15.64 -6.65
CA LEU A 352 -14.12 -16.64 -5.70
C LEU A 352 -13.93 -18.05 -6.29
N PHE A 353 -13.11 -18.86 -5.65
CA PHE A 353 -12.96 -20.28 -5.96
C PHE A 353 -13.68 -21.09 -4.89
N LEU A 354 -14.74 -21.78 -5.29
CA LEU A 354 -15.51 -22.67 -4.44
C LEU A 354 -15.26 -24.13 -4.83
N HIS A 355 -14.90 -24.96 -3.87
CA HIS A 355 -14.89 -26.40 -4.07
C HIS A 355 -16.13 -27.02 -3.41
N PHE A 356 -17.01 -27.53 -4.26
CA PHE A 356 -18.24 -28.30 -3.98
C PHE A 356 -19.26 -27.70 -3.04
N ILE A 357 -20.37 -27.24 -3.63
CA ILE A 357 -21.63 -27.09 -2.89
C ILE A 357 -22.80 -27.56 -3.74
N LYS A 358 -23.44 -28.60 -3.27
CA LYS A 358 -24.85 -28.89 -3.59
C LYS A 358 -25.79 -27.79 -3.04
N TRP A 359 -25.27 -26.89 -2.21
CA TRP A 359 -26.03 -25.92 -1.40
C TRP A 359 -26.08 -24.51 -1.97
N VAL A 360 -25.11 -24.08 -2.79
CA VAL A 360 -25.02 -22.72 -3.36
C VAL A 360 -26.10 -22.40 -4.40
N ILE A 361 -26.75 -23.41 -4.96
CA ILE A 361 -27.81 -23.15 -5.98
C ILE A 361 -29.12 -22.65 -5.35
N TYR A 362 -29.31 -22.74 -4.04
CA TYR A 362 -30.60 -22.37 -3.41
C TYR A 362 -30.64 -21.01 -2.72
N ASN A 363 -29.53 -20.33 -2.48
CA ASN A 363 -29.54 -19.00 -1.84
C ASN A 363 -28.51 -18.04 -2.45
N ASN A 364 -28.79 -17.54 -3.63
CA ASN A 364 -27.99 -16.51 -4.33
C ASN A 364 -27.93 -15.15 -3.61
N SER A 365 -28.60 -14.98 -2.45
CA SER A 365 -28.66 -13.73 -1.72
C SER A 365 -27.63 -13.58 -0.59
N SER A 366 -26.98 -14.66 -0.15
CA SER A 366 -26.05 -14.64 1.00
C SER A 366 -24.57 -14.57 0.64
N PHE A 367 -24.18 -14.76 -0.64
CA PHE A 367 -22.80 -14.77 -1.10
C PHE A 367 -22.33 -13.49 -1.83
N HIS A 368 -23.12 -12.43 -1.77
CA HIS A 368 -22.65 -11.10 -2.12
C HIS A 368 -21.84 -10.54 -0.94
N ILE A 369 -20.58 -10.95 -0.86
CA ILE A 369 -19.53 -10.27 -0.08
C ILE A 369 -18.85 -9.29 -1.00
#